data_4ae962281a5a24963c02fb75e8df2de3
#
_entry.id   4ae962281a5a24963c02fb75e8df2de3
#
_cell.length_a   1.000
_cell.length_b   1.000
_cell.length_c   1.000
_cell.angle_alpha   90.00
_cell.angle_beta   90.00
_cell.angle_gamma   90.00
#
_symmetry.space_group_name_H-M   'P 1'
#
loop_
_entity.id
_entity.type
_entity.pdbx_description
1 polymer ?
#
loop_
_entity_poly.entity_id
_entity_poly.type
_entity_poly.pdbx_seq_one_letter_code
_entity_poly.pdbx_strand_id
1 'polypeptide(L)'
;MWWFYRKGPSGFAGASTAEEVTAGIDGRGLVAVITGASRGIGRETARVLALRGVRVVMAVRDVSAGARAKEAIQAEIRGGAELDVLQLDLSSMASVRRFAAEFASLNLPLNILINNAGVMARDCTRSCDGLELHFATNHIGHFLLTNLLLENMKITCRDSGVEGRIVNVSSAGHIMTYAEGICFDKVLDPSGFNSFIAYGQSKLANILHTNELSRILKDEGVNISANTVHPGIIATSLFRNRTIVSALMNTVGRIISRSIEQGAATTCYVAMHPQVQGITGKYFGNCNIANPSSQAVDAELAKKLWNFSLQNCLGVIFVKKSKFSKRPENLRRSFLENMKNTCAKIHQRGWASGPQALPPPPPRGGGQACGAHTALPHPISAL
;
A
#
# COMPACT_ATOMS: atom_id res chain seq x y z
N MET A 1 24.60 -5.73 -18.62
CA MET A 1 23.15 -5.94 -18.86
C MET A 1 22.73 -7.41 -18.95
N TRP A 2 23.62 -8.32 -19.25
CA TRP A 2 23.36 -9.76 -19.33
C TRP A 2 22.70 -10.35 -18.06
N TRP A 3 23.12 -9.95 -16.86
CA TRP A 3 22.54 -10.38 -15.56
C TRP A 3 21.05 -10.04 -15.40
N PHE A 4 20.54 -9.01 -16.10
CA PHE A 4 19.15 -8.58 -16.04
C PHE A 4 18.19 -9.58 -16.72
N TYR A 5 18.68 -10.30 -17.72
CA TYR A 5 17.93 -11.32 -18.45
C TYR A 5 18.15 -12.73 -17.91
N ARG A 6 19.08 -12.90 -16.95
CA ARG A 6 19.35 -14.22 -16.38
C ARG A 6 18.19 -14.63 -15.49
N LYS A 7 17.55 -15.75 -15.86
CA LYS A 7 16.49 -16.35 -15.08
C LYS A 7 17.03 -16.92 -13.76
N GLY A 8 16.33 -16.67 -12.65
CA GLY A 8 16.62 -17.25 -11.36
C GLY A 8 15.88 -18.58 -11.12
N PRO A 9 15.90 -19.11 -9.90
CA PRO A 9 15.23 -20.36 -9.52
C PRO A 9 13.72 -20.38 -9.82
N SER A 10 13.06 -19.23 -9.84
CA SER A 10 11.63 -19.12 -10.21
C SER A 10 11.34 -19.34 -11.69
N GLY A 11 12.37 -19.39 -12.55
CA GLY A 11 12.23 -19.38 -14.01
C GLY A 11 12.06 -17.98 -14.60
N PHE A 12 11.98 -16.93 -13.78
CA PHE A 12 11.82 -15.53 -14.18
C PHE A 12 13.07 -14.69 -13.91
N ALA A 13 13.12 -13.52 -14.56
CA ALA A 13 14.24 -12.59 -14.52
C ALA A 13 13.78 -11.16 -14.19
N GLY A 14 14.74 -10.23 -14.08
CA GLY A 14 14.44 -8.81 -13.95
C GLY A 14 13.70 -8.20 -15.15
N ALA A 15 13.85 -8.82 -16.31
CA ALA A 15 13.18 -8.42 -17.55
C ALA A 15 11.76 -8.98 -17.71
N SER A 16 11.36 -9.96 -16.89
CA SER A 16 10.01 -10.53 -16.96
C SER A 16 8.94 -9.50 -16.64
N THR A 17 7.81 -9.57 -17.35
CA THR A 17 6.64 -8.69 -17.15
C THR A 17 5.63 -9.29 -16.18
N ALA A 18 4.74 -8.46 -15.67
CA ALA A 18 3.67 -8.90 -14.76
C ALA A 18 2.71 -9.90 -15.44
N GLU A 19 2.45 -9.73 -16.73
CA GLU A 19 1.64 -10.68 -17.50
C GLU A 19 2.33 -12.04 -17.68
N GLU A 20 3.63 -12.04 -17.98
CA GLU A 20 4.41 -13.28 -18.13
C GLU A 20 4.43 -14.11 -16.84
N VAL A 21 4.67 -13.46 -15.69
CA VAL A 21 4.77 -14.18 -14.40
C VAL A 21 3.41 -14.65 -13.86
N THR A 22 2.31 -14.21 -14.47
CA THR A 22 0.96 -14.64 -14.11
C THR A 22 0.26 -15.42 -15.23
N ALA A 23 0.97 -15.74 -16.32
CA ALA A 23 0.38 -16.44 -17.44
C ALA A 23 -0.23 -17.79 -17.01
N GLY A 24 -1.45 -18.05 -17.44
CA GLY A 24 -2.18 -19.29 -17.12
C GLY A 24 -2.74 -19.38 -15.69
N ILE A 25 -2.54 -18.36 -14.84
CA ILE A 25 -3.11 -18.35 -13.48
C ILE A 25 -4.57 -17.88 -13.56
N ASP A 26 -5.47 -18.63 -12.96
CA ASP A 26 -6.88 -18.25 -12.77
C ASP A 26 -7.06 -17.62 -11.38
N GLY A 27 -7.47 -16.38 -11.34
CA GLY A 27 -7.74 -15.61 -10.12
C GLY A 27 -9.23 -15.39 -9.86
N ARG A 28 -10.13 -16.04 -10.61
CA ARG A 28 -11.58 -15.88 -10.41
C ARG A 28 -11.99 -16.31 -9.00
N GLY A 29 -12.88 -15.54 -8.40
CA GLY A 29 -13.31 -15.72 -7.01
C GLY A 29 -12.37 -15.13 -5.96
N LEU A 30 -11.18 -14.63 -6.34
CA LEU A 30 -10.29 -13.91 -5.44
C LEU A 30 -10.61 -12.41 -5.42
N VAL A 31 -10.42 -11.80 -4.25
CA VAL A 31 -10.52 -10.35 -4.06
C VAL A 31 -9.19 -9.80 -3.58
N ALA A 32 -8.75 -8.71 -4.22
CA ALA A 32 -7.52 -8.01 -3.87
C ALA A 32 -7.78 -6.55 -3.51
N VAL A 33 -7.11 -6.04 -2.47
CA VAL A 33 -6.97 -4.61 -2.18
C VAL A 33 -5.58 -4.15 -2.58
N ILE A 34 -5.48 -3.10 -3.41
CA ILE A 34 -4.20 -2.54 -3.88
C ILE A 34 -4.14 -1.06 -3.56
N THR A 35 -3.17 -0.65 -2.72
CA THR A 35 -2.97 0.77 -2.40
C THR A 35 -2.19 1.48 -3.50
N GLY A 36 -2.57 2.73 -3.81
CA GLY A 36 -1.93 3.53 -4.84
C GLY A 36 -2.16 3.02 -6.27
N ALA A 37 -3.32 2.43 -6.52
CA ALA A 37 -3.65 1.76 -7.78
C ALA A 37 -4.03 2.69 -8.95
N SER A 38 -3.99 4.02 -8.79
CA SER A 38 -4.38 4.95 -9.86
C SER A 38 -3.30 5.18 -10.93
N ARG A 39 -2.04 4.79 -10.70
CA ARG A 39 -0.91 5.02 -11.62
C ARG A 39 0.28 4.09 -11.35
N GLY A 40 1.21 4.04 -12.32
CA GLY A 40 2.48 3.33 -12.19
C GLY A 40 2.31 1.86 -11.88
N ILE A 41 3.17 1.33 -11.00
CA ILE A 41 3.18 -0.09 -10.61
C ILE A 41 1.83 -0.54 -10.06
N GLY A 42 1.20 0.28 -9.19
CA GLY A 42 -0.09 -0.08 -8.59
C GLY A 42 -1.21 -0.21 -9.63
N ARG A 43 -1.27 0.68 -10.64
CA ARG A 43 -2.23 0.56 -11.75
C ARG A 43 -1.97 -0.70 -12.58
N GLU A 44 -0.72 -0.96 -12.91
CA GLU A 44 -0.33 -2.15 -13.69
C GLU A 44 -0.60 -3.44 -12.91
N THR A 45 -0.30 -3.47 -11.62
CA THR A 45 -0.64 -4.60 -10.75
C THR A 45 -2.16 -4.83 -10.75
N ALA A 46 -2.96 -3.76 -10.61
CA ALA A 46 -4.43 -3.85 -10.66
C ALA A 46 -4.92 -4.40 -12.00
N ARG A 47 -4.35 -3.90 -13.12
CA ARG A 47 -4.68 -4.35 -14.46
C ARG A 47 -4.39 -5.84 -14.64
N VAL A 48 -3.20 -6.30 -14.24
CA VAL A 48 -2.79 -7.69 -14.44
C VAL A 48 -3.58 -8.64 -13.54
N LEU A 49 -3.85 -8.29 -12.27
CA LEU A 49 -4.69 -9.09 -11.41
C LEU A 49 -6.12 -9.20 -11.97
N ALA A 50 -6.69 -8.09 -12.43
CA ALA A 50 -8.01 -8.07 -13.08
C ALA A 50 -8.03 -8.88 -14.39
N LEU A 51 -6.95 -8.83 -15.19
CA LEU A 51 -6.78 -9.67 -16.38
C LEU A 51 -6.81 -11.17 -16.05
N ARG A 52 -6.40 -11.55 -14.83
CA ARG A 52 -6.46 -12.94 -14.32
C ARG A 52 -7.80 -13.25 -13.63
N GLY A 53 -8.78 -12.36 -13.69
CA GLY A 53 -10.12 -12.55 -13.13
C GLY A 53 -10.25 -12.21 -11.64
N VAL A 54 -9.23 -11.62 -11.01
CA VAL A 54 -9.31 -11.15 -9.63
C VAL A 54 -10.19 -9.90 -9.55
N ARG A 55 -11.14 -9.84 -8.63
CA ARG A 55 -11.83 -8.60 -8.29
C ARG A 55 -10.87 -7.69 -7.52
N VAL A 56 -10.67 -6.47 -8.00
CA VAL A 56 -9.67 -5.55 -7.42
C VAL A 56 -10.33 -4.31 -6.84
N VAL A 57 -10.11 -4.06 -5.56
CA VAL A 57 -10.44 -2.81 -4.89
C VAL A 57 -9.22 -1.89 -4.96
N MET A 58 -9.32 -0.87 -5.79
CA MET A 58 -8.31 0.14 -6.03
C MET A 58 -8.38 1.20 -4.93
N ALA A 59 -7.51 1.10 -3.92
CA ALA A 59 -7.42 2.06 -2.82
C ALA A 59 -6.55 3.26 -3.25
N VAL A 60 -7.16 4.43 -3.43
CA VAL A 60 -6.53 5.60 -4.05
C VAL A 60 -6.79 6.88 -3.26
N ARG A 61 -5.81 7.80 -3.23
CA ARG A 61 -5.99 9.10 -2.58
C ARG A 61 -6.91 10.02 -3.39
N ASP A 62 -6.74 10.05 -4.69
CA ASP A 62 -7.53 10.81 -5.66
C ASP A 62 -8.52 9.87 -6.37
N VAL A 63 -9.79 9.95 -5.97
CA VAL A 63 -10.86 9.09 -6.49
C VAL A 63 -11.09 9.35 -7.98
N SER A 64 -10.97 10.59 -8.43
CA SER A 64 -11.15 10.93 -9.86
C SER A 64 -10.04 10.31 -10.72
N ALA A 65 -8.80 10.33 -10.25
CA ALA A 65 -7.70 9.62 -10.92
C ALA A 65 -7.89 8.10 -10.87
N GLY A 66 -8.44 7.58 -9.77
CA GLY A 66 -8.80 6.17 -9.63
C GLY A 66 -9.88 5.74 -10.63
N ALA A 67 -10.94 6.54 -10.78
CA ALA A 67 -12.02 6.28 -11.73
C ALA A 67 -11.51 6.22 -13.18
N ARG A 68 -10.71 7.21 -13.59
CA ARG A 68 -10.08 7.18 -14.93
C ARG A 68 -9.18 5.97 -15.14
N ALA A 69 -8.44 5.56 -14.12
CA ALA A 69 -7.61 4.35 -14.21
C ALA A 69 -8.45 3.08 -14.32
N LYS A 70 -9.55 2.98 -13.57
CA LYS A 70 -10.53 1.89 -13.66
C LYS A 70 -11.11 1.79 -15.07
N GLU A 71 -11.63 2.88 -15.61
CA GLU A 71 -12.20 2.94 -16.96
C GLU A 71 -11.20 2.48 -18.03
N ALA A 72 -9.95 2.97 -17.94
CA ALA A 72 -8.90 2.57 -18.86
C ALA A 72 -8.57 1.08 -18.76
N ILE A 73 -8.50 0.51 -17.55
CA ILE A 73 -8.26 -0.94 -17.37
C ILE A 73 -9.44 -1.76 -17.92
N GLN A 74 -10.67 -1.32 -17.67
CA GLN A 74 -11.87 -2.01 -18.17
C GLN A 74 -11.95 -1.99 -19.69
N ALA A 75 -11.52 -0.91 -20.35
CA ALA A 75 -11.43 -0.82 -21.81
C ALA A 75 -10.35 -1.75 -22.40
N GLU A 76 -9.27 -2.02 -21.66
CA GLU A 76 -8.18 -2.92 -22.10
C GLU A 76 -8.56 -4.41 -21.97
N ILE A 77 -9.43 -4.78 -21.01
CA ILE A 77 -9.72 -6.18 -20.67
C ILE A 77 -11.04 -6.63 -21.31
N ARG A 78 -10.94 -7.45 -22.36
CA ARG A 78 -12.11 -8.07 -23.01
C ARG A 78 -12.78 -9.06 -22.06
N GLY A 79 -14.09 -8.96 -21.91
CA GLY A 79 -14.86 -9.84 -21.02
C GLY A 79 -15.21 -9.23 -19.67
N GLY A 80 -14.75 -8.00 -19.42
CA GLY A 80 -15.05 -7.24 -18.22
C GLY A 80 -14.03 -7.48 -17.10
N ALA A 81 -13.77 -6.44 -16.33
CA ALA A 81 -12.92 -6.49 -15.14
C ALA A 81 -13.71 -5.97 -13.94
N GLU A 82 -13.73 -6.74 -12.85
CA GLU A 82 -14.37 -6.33 -11.61
C GLU A 82 -13.41 -5.41 -10.82
N LEU A 83 -13.67 -4.11 -10.91
CA LEU A 83 -12.86 -3.07 -10.27
C LEU A 83 -13.75 -2.15 -9.44
N ASP A 84 -13.37 -1.94 -8.18
CA ASP A 84 -13.95 -0.94 -7.30
C ASP A 84 -12.90 0.14 -6.99
N VAL A 85 -13.36 1.37 -6.75
CA VAL A 85 -12.46 2.48 -6.37
C VAL A 85 -12.92 3.04 -5.05
N LEU A 86 -12.05 2.98 -4.05
CA LEU A 86 -12.29 3.52 -2.71
C LEU A 86 -11.22 4.55 -2.32
N GLN A 87 -11.63 5.57 -1.57
CA GLN A 87 -10.72 6.62 -1.14
C GLN A 87 -9.83 6.15 0.02
N LEU A 88 -8.50 6.32 -0.13
CA LEU A 88 -7.52 6.03 0.91
C LEU A 88 -6.37 7.04 0.87
N ASP A 89 -6.24 7.85 1.93
CA ASP A 89 -5.04 8.63 2.21
C ASP A 89 -4.26 8.00 3.36
N LEU A 90 -3.14 7.37 3.04
CA LEU A 90 -2.26 6.68 4.00
C LEU A 90 -1.51 7.64 4.93
N SER A 91 -1.48 8.94 4.64
CA SER A 91 -0.92 9.95 5.53
C SER A 91 -1.89 10.38 6.64
N SER A 92 -3.12 9.80 6.67
CA SER A 92 -4.17 10.07 7.64
C SER A 92 -4.72 8.78 8.23
N MET A 93 -4.46 8.54 9.50
CA MET A 93 -5.00 7.36 10.20
C MET A 93 -6.54 7.36 10.21
N ALA A 94 -7.17 8.54 10.26
CA ALA A 94 -8.62 8.66 10.16
C ALA A 94 -9.13 8.21 8.77
N SER A 95 -8.41 8.53 7.69
CA SER A 95 -8.74 8.06 6.34
C SER A 95 -8.57 6.55 6.21
N VAL A 96 -7.51 5.97 6.79
CA VAL A 96 -7.30 4.52 6.79
C VAL A 96 -8.43 3.79 7.50
N ARG A 97 -8.92 4.32 8.63
CA ARG A 97 -10.05 3.74 9.36
C ARG A 97 -11.36 3.82 8.58
N ARG A 98 -11.61 4.95 7.91
CA ARG A 98 -12.80 5.10 7.04
C ARG A 98 -12.76 4.11 5.90
N PHE A 99 -11.61 3.98 5.21
CA PHE A 99 -11.44 2.99 4.14
C PHE A 99 -11.76 1.57 4.63
N ALA A 100 -11.21 1.17 5.79
CA ALA A 100 -11.47 -0.16 6.33
C ALA A 100 -12.96 -0.39 6.65
N ALA A 101 -13.66 0.63 7.18
CA ALA A 101 -15.09 0.57 7.43
C ALA A 101 -15.91 0.49 6.12
N GLU A 102 -15.53 1.26 5.11
CA GLU A 102 -16.16 1.25 3.78
C GLU A 102 -15.94 -0.10 3.09
N PHE A 103 -14.70 -0.63 3.12
CA PHE A 103 -14.42 -1.97 2.59
C PHE A 103 -15.25 -3.06 3.30
N ALA A 104 -15.37 -2.99 4.63
CA ALA A 104 -16.18 -3.94 5.39
C ALA A 104 -17.68 -3.88 4.99
N SER A 105 -18.21 -2.70 4.63
CA SER A 105 -19.59 -2.55 4.18
C SER A 105 -19.89 -3.18 2.83
N LEU A 106 -18.84 -3.45 2.03
CA LEU A 106 -18.98 -4.19 0.76
C LEU A 106 -19.23 -5.68 0.97
N ASN A 107 -19.03 -6.20 2.18
CA ASN A 107 -19.14 -7.63 2.52
C ASN A 107 -18.33 -8.54 1.57
N LEU A 108 -17.19 -8.04 1.09
CA LEU A 108 -16.30 -8.80 0.22
C LEU A 108 -15.30 -9.62 1.06
N PRO A 109 -14.96 -10.85 0.63
CA PRO A 109 -13.81 -11.55 1.15
C PRO A 109 -12.52 -10.81 0.77
N LEU A 110 -11.42 -11.02 1.49
CA LEU A 110 -10.12 -10.48 1.14
C LEU A 110 -9.06 -11.57 1.11
N ASN A 111 -8.60 -11.90 -0.09
CA ASN A 111 -7.55 -12.91 -0.31
C ASN A 111 -6.16 -12.29 -0.42
N ILE A 112 -6.06 -11.09 -1.05
CA ILE A 112 -4.78 -10.48 -1.40
C ILE A 112 -4.76 -9.02 -0.94
N LEU A 113 -3.78 -8.65 -0.11
CA LEU A 113 -3.53 -7.26 0.28
C LEU A 113 -2.17 -6.81 -0.26
N ILE A 114 -2.16 -5.80 -1.13
CA ILE A 114 -0.94 -5.24 -1.71
C ILE A 114 -0.73 -3.82 -1.21
N ASN A 115 0.18 -3.65 -0.27
CA ASN A 115 0.64 -2.40 0.29
C ASN A 115 1.69 -1.78 -0.65
N ASN A 116 1.21 -1.20 -1.78
CA ASN A 116 2.07 -0.72 -2.86
C ASN A 116 2.33 0.79 -2.79
N ALA A 117 1.40 1.60 -2.32
CA ALA A 117 1.54 3.05 -2.30
C ALA A 117 2.83 3.51 -1.61
N GLY A 118 3.36 4.63 -2.08
CA GLY A 118 4.53 5.22 -1.45
C GLY A 118 4.78 6.64 -1.94
N VAL A 119 5.43 7.41 -1.09
CA VAL A 119 5.87 8.77 -1.39
C VAL A 119 7.38 8.89 -1.16
N MET A 120 8.01 9.79 -1.90
CA MET A 120 9.37 10.25 -1.69
C MET A 120 9.37 11.78 -1.82
N ALA A 121 9.00 12.47 -0.73
CA ALA A 121 8.96 13.92 -0.67
C ALA A 121 10.37 14.52 -0.69
N ARG A 122 10.51 15.71 -1.30
CA ARG A 122 11.77 16.45 -1.32
C ARG A 122 12.02 17.14 0.01
N ASP A 123 10.96 17.79 0.50
CA ASP A 123 11.01 18.67 1.65
C ASP A 123 10.49 17.94 2.89
N CYS A 124 10.98 18.36 4.05
CA CYS A 124 10.48 17.87 5.32
C CYS A 124 9.02 18.26 5.49
N THR A 125 8.15 17.26 5.49
CA THR A 125 6.71 17.45 5.67
C THR A 125 6.21 16.46 6.71
N ARG A 126 5.26 16.88 7.54
CA ARG A 126 4.57 16.01 8.49
C ARG A 126 3.20 15.60 7.93
N SER A 127 2.77 14.41 8.32
CA SER A 127 1.39 13.98 8.11
C SER A 127 0.42 14.76 9.01
N CYS A 128 -0.89 14.65 8.76
CA CYS A 128 -1.88 15.24 9.66
C CYS A 128 -1.87 14.63 11.07
N ASP A 129 -1.28 13.46 11.24
CA ASP A 129 -1.08 12.80 12.53
C ASP A 129 0.26 13.18 13.19
N GLY A 130 1.00 14.16 12.61
CA GLY A 130 2.23 14.73 13.19
C GLY A 130 3.52 13.94 12.92
N LEU A 131 3.47 12.84 12.18
CA LEU A 131 4.64 12.00 11.87
C LEU A 131 5.36 12.46 10.59
N GLU A 132 6.64 12.11 10.45
CA GLU A 132 7.38 12.31 9.20
C GLU A 132 6.64 11.63 8.04
N LEU A 133 6.48 12.34 6.93
CA LEU A 133 5.54 11.97 5.85
C LEU A 133 5.88 10.64 5.16
N HIS A 134 7.17 10.33 4.94
CA HIS A 134 7.54 9.04 4.32
C HIS A 134 7.17 7.89 5.26
N PHE A 135 7.53 8.03 6.54
CA PHE A 135 7.25 6.99 7.52
C PHE A 135 5.74 6.84 7.77
N ALA A 136 5.02 7.95 7.86
CA ALA A 136 3.56 7.94 7.99
C ALA A 136 2.88 7.21 6.83
N THR A 137 3.20 7.61 5.58
CA THR A 137 2.52 7.10 4.38
C THR A 137 2.99 5.70 4.00
N ASN A 138 4.33 5.48 3.97
CA ASN A 138 4.89 4.24 3.44
C ASN A 138 4.80 3.09 4.44
N HIS A 139 4.77 3.40 5.75
CA HIS A 139 4.77 2.38 6.80
C HIS A 139 3.54 2.45 7.73
N ILE A 140 3.35 3.52 8.52
CA ILE A 140 2.30 3.55 9.57
C ILE A 140 0.89 3.39 8.98
N GLY A 141 0.60 4.07 7.87
CA GLY A 141 -0.68 3.93 7.17
C GLY A 141 -0.95 2.49 6.71
N HIS A 142 0.05 1.84 6.13
CA HIS A 142 -0.05 0.43 5.71
C HIS A 142 -0.09 -0.55 6.90
N PHE A 143 0.67 -0.27 7.95
CA PHE A 143 0.61 -1.04 9.19
C PHE A 143 -0.81 -1.02 9.78
N LEU A 144 -1.41 0.15 9.91
CA LEU A 144 -2.78 0.29 10.38
C LEU A 144 -3.78 -0.39 9.45
N LEU A 145 -3.67 -0.18 8.13
CA LEU A 145 -4.54 -0.80 7.13
C LEU A 145 -4.49 -2.33 7.21
N THR A 146 -3.28 -2.89 7.25
CA THR A 146 -3.08 -4.35 7.35
C THR A 146 -3.75 -4.90 8.61
N ASN A 147 -3.55 -4.26 9.76
CA ASN A 147 -4.17 -4.71 11.00
C ASN A 147 -5.70 -4.62 10.98
N LEU A 148 -6.27 -3.58 10.36
CA LEU A 148 -7.73 -3.41 10.25
C LEU A 148 -8.38 -4.43 9.30
N LEU A 149 -7.67 -4.87 8.26
CA LEU A 149 -8.18 -5.84 7.27
C LEU A 149 -7.83 -7.29 7.62
N LEU A 150 -6.93 -7.52 8.58
CA LEU A 150 -6.39 -8.85 8.87
C LEU A 150 -7.47 -9.85 9.31
N GLU A 151 -8.46 -9.42 10.10
CA GLU A 151 -9.52 -10.33 10.55
C GLU A 151 -10.41 -10.79 9.38
N ASN A 152 -10.73 -9.89 8.42
CA ASN A 152 -11.42 -10.29 7.20
C ASN A 152 -10.60 -11.33 6.41
N MET A 153 -9.28 -11.13 6.26
CA MET A 153 -8.42 -12.10 5.60
C MET A 153 -8.39 -13.45 6.33
N LYS A 154 -8.35 -13.44 7.67
CA LYS A 154 -8.39 -14.68 8.49
C LYS A 154 -9.69 -15.46 8.29
N ILE A 155 -10.82 -14.76 8.29
CA ILE A 155 -12.14 -15.36 8.00
C ILE A 155 -12.14 -15.92 6.59
N THR A 156 -11.71 -15.12 5.60
CA THR A 156 -11.68 -15.52 4.19
C THR A 156 -10.85 -16.78 3.97
N CYS A 157 -9.62 -16.85 4.49
CA CYS A 157 -8.76 -18.01 4.28
C CYS A 157 -9.26 -19.27 5.02
N ARG A 158 -9.89 -19.10 6.19
CA ARG A 158 -10.51 -20.22 6.93
C ARG A 158 -11.70 -20.79 6.16
N ASP A 159 -12.57 -19.92 5.68
CA ASP A 159 -13.85 -20.32 5.07
C ASP A 159 -13.66 -20.83 3.63
N SER A 160 -12.69 -20.31 2.88
CA SER A 160 -12.37 -20.73 1.52
C SER A 160 -11.33 -21.84 1.41
N GLY A 161 -10.49 -22.04 2.44
CA GLY A 161 -9.29 -22.88 2.37
C GLY A 161 -8.15 -22.29 1.52
N VAL A 162 -8.35 -21.13 0.88
CA VAL A 162 -7.35 -20.46 0.04
C VAL A 162 -6.39 -19.64 0.89
N GLU A 163 -5.09 -19.76 0.61
CA GLU A 163 -4.06 -18.97 1.29
C GLU A 163 -4.27 -17.47 1.10
N GLY A 164 -4.32 -16.72 2.19
CA GLY A 164 -4.29 -15.26 2.16
C GLY A 164 -2.86 -14.74 1.90
N ARG A 165 -2.71 -13.67 1.09
CA ARG A 165 -1.38 -13.12 0.75
C ARG A 165 -1.29 -11.63 1.02
N ILE A 166 -0.30 -11.23 1.83
CA ILE A 166 0.04 -9.84 2.10
C ILE A 166 1.38 -9.53 1.43
N VAL A 167 1.38 -8.51 0.54
CA VAL A 167 2.57 -8.09 -0.21
C VAL A 167 2.91 -6.65 0.15
N ASN A 168 4.05 -6.45 0.82
CA ASN A 168 4.55 -5.13 1.20
C ASN A 168 5.61 -4.66 0.20
N VAL A 169 5.35 -3.55 -0.49
CA VAL A 169 6.30 -3.00 -1.46
C VAL A 169 7.35 -2.16 -0.75
N SER A 170 8.58 -2.66 -0.75
CA SER A 170 9.79 -1.97 -0.29
C SER A 170 10.58 -1.39 -1.48
N SER A 171 11.87 -1.21 -1.32
CA SER A 171 12.79 -0.67 -2.33
C SER A 171 14.22 -1.13 -2.03
N ALA A 172 15.10 -1.14 -3.03
CA ALA A 172 16.55 -1.21 -2.79
C ALA A 172 17.05 -0.04 -1.91
N GLY A 173 16.30 1.07 -1.89
CA GLY A 173 16.58 2.21 -1.02
C GLY A 173 16.57 1.92 0.48
N HIS A 174 16.07 0.76 0.93
CA HIS A 174 16.09 0.36 2.33
C HIS A 174 17.51 0.25 2.93
N ILE A 175 18.53 0.16 2.10
CA ILE A 175 19.95 0.17 2.53
C ILE A 175 20.44 1.58 2.93
N MET A 176 19.77 2.63 2.43
CA MET A 176 20.10 4.03 2.72
C MET A 176 19.30 4.52 3.93
N THR A 177 19.69 4.10 5.11
CA THR A 177 18.97 4.42 6.34
C THR A 177 19.94 4.93 7.41
N TYR A 178 19.45 5.18 8.63
CA TYR A 178 20.30 5.54 9.77
C TYR A 178 21.16 4.37 10.21
N ALA A 179 22.26 4.65 10.95
CA ALA A 179 23.17 3.61 11.44
C ALA A 179 22.45 2.58 12.33
N GLU A 180 21.50 3.03 13.14
CA GLU A 180 20.64 2.20 13.98
C GLU A 180 19.48 1.53 13.22
N GLY A 181 19.37 1.72 11.90
CA GLY A 181 18.29 1.23 11.07
C GLY A 181 17.05 2.11 11.14
N ILE A 182 16.30 2.05 12.24
CA ILE A 182 15.11 2.89 12.49
C ILE A 182 15.41 3.88 13.61
N CYS A 183 15.52 5.15 13.25
CA CYS A 183 15.64 6.25 14.19
C CYS A 183 14.25 6.77 14.57
N PHE A 184 13.67 6.23 15.64
CA PHE A 184 12.29 6.55 16.05
C PHE A 184 12.08 8.02 16.38
N ASP A 185 13.10 8.69 16.95
CA ASP A 185 13.04 10.11 17.26
C ASP A 185 12.86 10.94 15.97
N LYS A 186 13.47 10.54 14.86
CA LYS A 186 13.33 11.24 13.56
C LYS A 186 11.98 11.05 12.88
N VAL A 187 11.20 10.08 13.31
CA VAL A 187 9.80 9.93 12.90
C VAL A 187 8.91 10.98 13.56
N LEU A 188 9.21 11.29 14.82
CA LEU A 188 8.43 12.23 15.64
C LEU A 188 8.95 13.66 15.47
N ASP A 189 10.26 13.83 15.39
CA ASP A 189 10.93 15.10 15.17
C ASP A 189 11.95 15.00 14.01
N PRO A 190 11.56 15.38 12.80
CA PRO A 190 12.40 15.27 11.61
C PRO A 190 13.45 16.37 11.48
N SER A 191 13.92 16.95 12.57
CA SER A 191 15.03 17.91 12.55
C SER A 191 16.27 17.30 11.86
N GLY A 192 16.99 18.05 11.02
CA GLY A 192 18.08 17.54 10.20
C GLY A 192 17.62 16.54 9.14
N PHE A 193 16.42 16.71 8.59
CA PHE A 193 15.80 15.85 7.59
C PHE A 193 16.71 15.62 6.37
N ASN A 194 16.86 14.37 6.00
CA ASN A 194 17.42 13.93 4.73
C ASN A 194 16.43 13.02 4.02
N SER A 195 15.91 13.48 2.89
CA SER A 195 14.86 12.80 2.13
C SER A 195 15.21 11.36 1.70
N PHE A 196 16.48 11.07 1.40
CA PHE A 196 16.90 9.71 1.01
C PHE A 196 16.94 8.79 2.21
N ILE A 197 17.48 9.25 3.33
CA ILE A 197 17.58 8.48 4.57
C ILE A 197 16.18 8.24 5.15
N ALA A 198 15.31 9.26 5.19
CA ALA A 198 13.93 9.13 5.65
C ALA A 198 13.11 8.17 4.78
N TYR A 199 13.27 8.26 3.45
CA TYR A 199 12.67 7.30 2.54
C TYR A 199 13.21 5.88 2.78
N GLY A 200 14.53 5.72 2.86
CA GLY A 200 15.20 4.43 3.12
C GLY A 200 14.72 3.80 4.42
N GLN A 201 14.66 4.59 5.51
CA GLN A 201 14.09 4.16 6.79
C GLN A 201 12.66 3.63 6.65
N SER A 202 11.80 4.35 5.91
CA SER A 202 10.42 3.91 5.69
C SER A 202 10.34 2.60 4.90
N LYS A 203 11.28 2.34 3.99
CA LYS A 203 11.35 1.10 3.21
C LYS A 203 11.99 -0.06 3.97
N LEU A 204 12.92 0.22 4.87
CA LEU A 204 13.41 -0.75 5.86
C LEU A 204 12.28 -1.16 6.80
N ALA A 205 11.48 -0.20 7.28
CA ALA A 205 10.34 -0.46 8.13
C ALA A 205 9.33 -1.44 7.49
N ASN A 206 9.12 -1.38 6.17
CA ASN A 206 8.24 -2.32 5.47
C ASN A 206 8.77 -3.77 5.50
N ILE A 207 10.10 -3.98 5.44
CA ILE A 207 10.71 -5.31 5.55
C ILE A 207 10.58 -5.84 6.98
N LEU A 208 10.95 -5.02 7.97
CA LEU A 208 10.85 -5.39 9.39
C LEU A 208 9.42 -5.69 9.82
N HIS A 209 8.44 -4.88 9.34
CA HIS A 209 7.02 -5.14 9.54
C HIS A 209 6.60 -6.51 8.98
N THR A 210 7.03 -6.82 7.75
CA THR A 210 6.73 -8.11 7.12
C THR A 210 7.28 -9.27 7.93
N ASN A 211 8.51 -9.16 8.42
CA ASN A 211 9.16 -10.22 9.21
C ASN A 211 8.40 -10.47 10.51
N GLU A 212 8.05 -9.42 11.26
CA GLU A 212 7.32 -9.60 12.52
C GLU A 212 5.87 -10.07 12.27
N LEU A 213 5.20 -9.54 11.23
CA LEU A 213 3.87 -9.99 10.85
C LEU A 213 3.87 -11.48 10.46
N SER A 214 4.83 -11.92 9.66
CA SER A 214 4.94 -13.32 9.23
C SER A 214 5.17 -14.25 10.41
N ARG A 215 5.98 -13.83 11.40
CA ARG A 215 6.21 -14.58 12.64
C ARG A 215 4.91 -14.72 13.44
N ILE A 216 4.17 -13.60 13.60
CA ILE A 216 2.90 -13.57 14.34
C ILE A 216 1.87 -14.51 13.68
N LEU A 217 1.70 -14.41 12.36
CA LEU A 217 0.75 -15.24 11.61
C LEU A 217 1.08 -16.73 11.70
N LYS A 218 2.38 -17.07 11.68
CA LYS A 218 2.86 -18.44 11.85
C LYS A 218 2.58 -18.95 13.26
N ASP A 219 2.86 -18.15 14.30
CA ASP A 219 2.60 -18.51 15.69
C ASP A 219 1.10 -18.71 15.96
N GLU A 220 0.24 -17.97 15.25
CA GLU A 220 -1.21 -18.12 15.32
C GLU A 220 -1.77 -19.28 14.47
N GLY A 221 -0.92 -19.95 13.68
CA GLY A 221 -1.34 -21.06 12.80
C GLY A 221 -2.29 -20.63 11.67
N VAL A 222 -2.21 -19.37 11.25
CA VAL A 222 -3.12 -18.80 10.23
C VAL A 222 -2.56 -19.04 8.83
N ASN A 223 -3.40 -19.50 7.89
CA ASN A 223 -3.01 -19.71 6.49
C ASN A 223 -2.94 -18.39 5.70
N ILE A 224 -2.09 -17.46 6.18
CA ILE A 224 -1.80 -16.18 5.52
C ILE A 224 -0.29 -16.01 5.46
N SER A 225 0.23 -15.75 4.26
CA SER A 225 1.63 -15.38 4.07
C SER A 225 1.80 -13.86 3.98
N ALA A 226 2.93 -13.37 4.47
CA ALA A 226 3.33 -11.97 4.35
C ALA A 226 4.76 -11.91 3.79
N ASN A 227 4.94 -11.23 2.65
CA ASN A 227 6.23 -11.11 1.98
C ASN A 227 6.50 -9.67 1.54
N THR A 228 7.78 -9.34 1.39
CA THR A 228 8.23 -8.03 0.92
C THR A 228 8.76 -8.14 -0.50
N VAL A 229 8.47 -7.14 -1.33
CA VAL A 229 8.96 -7.09 -2.71
C VAL A 229 9.75 -5.81 -2.98
N HIS A 230 10.76 -5.93 -3.84
CA HIS A 230 11.47 -4.81 -4.45
C HIS A 230 11.19 -4.82 -5.96
N PRO A 231 10.52 -3.77 -6.48
CA PRO A 231 10.09 -3.73 -7.88
C PRO A 231 11.20 -3.42 -8.89
N GLY A 232 12.42 -3.16 -8.43
CA GLY A 232 13.52 -2.66 -9.26
C GLY A 232 13.57 -1.13 -9.30
N ILE A 233 14.50 -0.60 -10.08
CA ILE A 233 14.60 0.84 -10.33
C ILE A 233 13.68 1.16 -11.51
N ILE A 234 12.64 1.96 -11.26
CA ILE A 234 11.63 2.28 -12.27
C ILE A 234 11.56 3.80 -12.39
N ALA A 235 11.55 4.30 -13.62
CA ALA A 235 11.31 5.71 -13.91
C ALA A 235 9.81 6.06 -13.68
N THR A 236 9.36 6.04 -12.42
CA THR A 236 7.99 6.42 -12.05
C THR A 236 7.92 7.89 -11.64
N SER A 237 6.70 8.40 -11.54
CA SER A 237 6.42 9.75 -11.01
C SER A 237 6.93 10.01 -9.59
N LEU A 238 7.42 9.00 -8.90
CA LEU A 238 8.04 9.10 -7.58
C LEU A 238 9.28 10.06 -7.60
N PHE A 239 10.00 10.11 -8.75
CA PHE A 239 11.20 10.94 -8.94
C PHE A 239 10.95 12.21 -9.79
N ARG A 240 9.71 12.48 -10.20
CA ARG A 240 9.38 13.52 -11.19
C ARG A 240 9.79 14.95 -10.78
N ASN A 241 9.93 15.23 -9.50
CA ASN A 241 10.25 16.56 -8.97
C ASN A 241 11.74 16.77 -8.64
N ARG A 242 12.67 15.95 -9.18
CA ARG A 242 14.10 16.03 -8.88
C ARG A 242 14.88 16.31 -10.17
N THR A 243 15.16 17.58 -10.46
CA THR A 243 15.81 18.04 -11.71
C THR A 243 17.20 17.44 -11.93
N ILE A 244 18.01 17.27 -10.89
CA ILE A 244 19.37 16.69 -10.99
C ILE A 244 19.32 15.17 -11.12
N VAL A 245 18.46 14.50 -10.35
CA VAL A 245 18.25 13.05 -10.44
C VAL A 245 17.59 12.68 -11.77
N SER A 246 16.70 13.55 -12.29
CA SER A 246 16.08 13.34 -13.61
C SER A 246 17.08 13.47 -14.76
N ALA A 247 18.04 14.38 -14.68
CA ALA A 247 19.10 14.52 -15.70
C ALA A 247 20.05 13.31 -15.71
N LEU A 248 20.49 12.83 -14.54
CA LEU A 248 21.30 11.61 -14.43
C LEU A 248 20.54 10.34 -14.81
N MET A 249 19.24 10.27 -14.42
CA MET A 249 18.34 9.18 -14.80
C MET A 249 17.95 9.23 -16.29
N ASN A 250 17.94 10.38 -16.93
CA ASN A 250 17.68 10.49 -18.37
C ASN A 250 18.86 9.99 -19.23
N THR A 251 20.09 10.02 -18.74
CA THR A 251 21.27 9.61 -19.52
C THR A 251 21.74 8.18 -19.18
N VAL A 252 21.84 7.84 -17.91
CA VAL A 252 22.30 6.52 -17.45
C VAL A 252 21.11 5.64 -17.00
N GLY A 253 20.08 6.24 -16.45
CA GLY A 253 18.90 5.56 -15.92
C GLY A 253 18.01 4.94 -16.97
N ARG A 254 17.97 5.45 -18.23
CA ARG A 254 17.23 4.82 -19.34
C ARG A 254 17.75 3.42 -19.68
N ILE A 255 19.00 3.14 -19.37
CA ILE A 255 19.65 1.84 -19.65
C ILE A 255 19.39 0.83 -18.51
N ILE A 256 19.06 1.32 -17.29
CA ILE A 256 18.92 0.50 -16.07
C ILE A 256 17.48 0.50 -15.54
N SER A 257 16.63 1.45 -15.98
CA SER A 257 15.25 1.53 -15.51
C SER A 257 14.37 0.46 -16.17
N ARG A 258 13.54 -0.17 -15.35
CA ARG A 258 12.51 -1.11 -15.81
C ARG A 258 11.32 -0.36 -16.38
N SER A 259 10.62 -1.02 -17.29
CA SER A 259 9.27 -0.61 -17.66
C SER A 259 8.30 -0.81 -16.47
N ILE A 260 7.11 -0.22 -16.54
CA ILE A 260 6.10 -0.37 -15.49
C ILE A 260 5.64 -1.83 -15.40
N GLU A 261 5.53 -2.51 -16.54
CA GLU A 261 5.13 -3.92 -16.66
C GLU A 261 6.14 -4.85 -15.98
N GLN A 262 7.45 -4.58 -16.17
CA GLN A 262 8.53 -5.29 -15.48
C GLN A 262 8.58 -4.95 -13.99
N GLY A 263 8.25 -3.71 -13.65
CA GLY A 263 8.21 -3.26 -12.25
C GLY A 263 7.10 -3.91 -11.44
N ALA A 264 5.97 -4.19 -12.05
CA ALA A 264 4.85 -4.88 -11.40
C ALA A 264 5.07 -6.40 -11.28
N ALA A 265 6.00 -6.98 -12.04
CA ALA A 265 6.19 -8.43 -12.15
C ALA A 265 6.43 -9.11 -10.79
N THR A 266 7.37 -8.61 -9.98
CA THR A 266 7.67 -9.22 -8.67
C THR A 266 6.47 -9.14 -7.74
N THR A 267 5.70 -8.04 -7.78
CA THR A 267 4.48 -7.89 -6.97
C THR A 267 3.41 -8.89 -7.39
N CYS A 268 3.14 -9.01 -8.70
CA CYS A 268 2.17 -9.96 -9.24
C CYS A 268 2.59 -11.42 -9.00
N TYR A 269 3.88 -11.72 -9.15
CA TYR A 269 4.44 -13.04 -8.85
C TYR A 269 4.19 -13.44 -7.40
N VAL A 270 4.54 -12.57 -6.44
CA VAL A 270 4.34 -12.87 -5.01
C VAL A 270 2.85 -12.92 -4.64
N ALA A 271 2.02 -12.10 -5.29
CA ALA A 271 0.59 -12.07 -5.02
C ALA A 271 -0.16 -13.31 -5.54
N MET A 272 0.25 -13.90 -6.68
CA MET A 272 -0.58 -14.89 -7.36
C MET A 272 0.13 -16.22 -7.69
N HIS A 273 1.47 -16.21 -7.86
CA HIS A 273 2.12 -17.39 -8.45
C HIS A 273 2.10 -18.59 -7.49
N PRO A 274 1.80 -19.82 -7.97
CA PRO A 274 1.72 -21.02 -7.12
C PRO A 274 3.03 -21.36 -6.43
N GLN A 275 4.19 -21.09 -7.03
CA GLN A 275 5.50 -21.31 -6.43
C GLN A 275 5.75 -20.53 -5.13
N VAL A 276 4.92 -19.50 -4.83
CA VAL A 276 5.04 -18.68 -3.61
C VAL A 276 4.14 -19.22 -2.49
N GLN A 277 3.31 -20.21 -2.77
CA GLN A 277 2.42 -20.80 -1.75
C GLN A 277 3.20 -21.30 -0.53
N GLY A 278 2.76 -20.90 0.67
CA GLY A 278 3.39 -21.24 1.94
C GLY A 278 4.71 -20.51 2.23
N ILE A 279 5.23 -19.70 1.29
CA ILE A 279 6.43 -18.89 1.51
C ILE A 279 6.05 -17.60 2.22
N THR A 280 6.60 -17.38 3.42
CA THR A 280 6.32 -16.19 4.23
C THR A 280 7.60 -15.61 4.85
N GLY A 281 7.60 -14.30 5.16
CA GLY A 281 8.74 -13.61 5.77
C GLY A 281 9.93 -13.43 4.83
N LYS A 282 9.73 -13.47 3.50
CA LYS A 282 10.82 -13.37 2.54
C LYS A 282 10.81 -12.02 1.82
N TYR A 283 12.02 -11.62 1.41
CA TYR A 283 12.26 -10.47 0.55
C TYR A 283 12.47 -10.96 -0.89
N PHE A 284 11.71 -10.41 -1.83
CA PHE A 284 11.75 -10.80 -3.23
C PHE A 284 12.27 -9.66 -4.11
N GLY A 285 13.13 -10.00 -5.05
CA GLY A 285 13.58 -9.15 -6.14
C GLY A 285 13.67 -9.95 -7.43
N ASN A 286 13.32 -9.36 -8.57
CA ASN A 286 13.36 -10.07 -9.87
C ASN A 286 12.54 -11.38 -9.89
N CYS A 287 11.41 -11.42 -9.19
CA CYS A 287 10.57 -12.61 -9.01
C CYS A 287 11.29 -13.78 -8.31
N ASN A 288 12.36 -13.53 -7.58
CA ASN A 288 13.12 -14.53 -6.84
C ASN A 288 13.34 -14.08 -5.39
N ILE A 289 13.56 -15.03 -4.49
CA ILE A 289 13.99 -14.71 -3.12
C ILE A 289 15.37 -14.04 -3.20
N ALA A 290 15.52 -12.93 -2.50
CA ALA A 290 16.73 -12.12 -2.47
C ALA A 290 17.12 -11.80 -1.01
N ASN A 291 18.36 -11.37 -0.82
CA ASN A 291 18.87 -10.99 0.49
C ASN A 291 18.67 -9.48 0.71
N PRO A 292 17.94 -9.05 1.74
CA PRO A 292 17.90 -7.66 2.15
C PRO A 292 19.16 -7.28 2.94
N SER A 293 19.26 -6.00 3.42
CA SER A 293 20.37 -5.59 4.30
C SER A 293 20.37 -6.34 5.64
N SER A 294 21.51 -6.34 6.34
CA SER A 294 21.64 -6.95 7.68
C SER A 294 20.65 -6.34 8.69
N GLN A 295 20.41 -5.04 8.65
CA GLN A 295 19.42 -4.38 9.51
C GLN A 295 17.99 -4.86 9.25
N ALA A 296 17.68 -5.29 8.03
CA ALA A 296 16.35 -5.77 7.66
C ALA A 296 16.01 -7.17 8.21
N VAL A 297 16.99 -7.91 8.71
CA VAL A 297 16.81 -9.22 9.34
C VAL A 297 16.93 -9.17 10.88
N ASP A 298 17.10 -7.99 11.46
CA ASP A 298 17.16 -7.79 12.91
C ASP A 298 15.77 -7.97 13.54
N ALA A 299 15.61 -9.10 14.25
CA ALA A 299 14.35 -9.47 14.89
C ALA A 299 13.97 -8.55 16.06
N GLU A 300 14.97 -8.06 16.82
CA GLU A 300 14.70 -7.15 17.93
C GLU A 300 14.28 -5.75 17.42
N LEU A 301 14.90 -5.28 16.34
CA LEU A 301 14.48 -4.05 15.68
C LEU A 301 13.06 -4.19 15.10
N ALA A 302 12.72 -5.35 14.54
CA ALA A 302 11.37 -5.64 14.03
C ALA A 302 10.31 -5.57 15.15
N LYS A 303 10.57 -6.15 16.31
CA LYS A 303 9.69 -6.07 17.50
C LYS A 303 9.57 -4.65 18.03
N LYS A 304 10.68 -3.90 18.10
CA LYS A 304 10.66 -2.48 18.52
C LYS A 304 9.82 -1.64 17.57
N LEU A 305 10.00 -1.84 16.26
CA LEU A 305 9.20 -1.17 15.24
C LEU A 305 7.72 -1.51 15.35
N TRP A 306 7.39 -2.78 15.54
CA TRP A 306 6.01 -3.23 15.73
C TRP A 306 5.34 -2.52 16.89
N ASN A 307 5.99 -2.49 18.06
CA ASN A 307 5.46 -1.83 19.25
C ASN A 307 5.32 -0.31 19.07
N PHE A 308 6.29 0.34 18.45
CA PHE A 308 6.23 1.76 18.09
C PHE A 308 5.05 2.04 17.16
N SER A 309 4.84 1.22 16.15
CA SER A 309 3.75 1.38 15.18
C SER A 309 2.38 1.18 15.85
N LEU A 310 2.24 0.18 16.72
CA LEU A 310 1.03 -0.02 17.52
C LEU A 310 0.69 1.20 18.38
N GLN A 311 1.68 1.72 19.11
CA GLN A 311 1.47 2.87 20.00
C GLN A 311 1.01 4.11 19.22
N ASN A 312 1.60 4.39 18.05
CA ASN A 312 1.18 5.52 17.22
C ASN A 312 -0.23 5.32 16.65
N CYS A 313 -0.58 4.10 16.24
CA CYS A 313 -1.93 3.81 15.74
C CYS A 313 -3.02 3.87 16.80
N LEU A 314 -2.69 3.66 18.08
CA LEU A 314 -3.65 3.75 19.21
C LEU A 314 -3.89 5.19 19.67
N GLY A 315 -3.16 6.18 19.17
CA GLY A 315 -3.24 7.57 19.63
C GLY A 315 -2.67 7.79 21.04
N VAL A 316 -1.84 6.85 21.53
CA VAL A 316 -1.11 7.03 22.78
C VAL A 316 0.07 7.97 22.48
N ILE A 317 -0.19 9.26 22.57
CA ILE A 317 0.83 10.30 22.44
C ILE A 317 1.89 10.06 23.51
N PHE A 318 3.16 9.96 23.11
CA PHE A 318 4.28 9.99 24.04
C PHE A 318 4.30 11.32 24.79
N VAL A 319 3.72 11.34 25.99
CA VAL A 319 4.09 12.33 26.99
C VAL A 319 5.55 12.03 27.36
N LYS A 320 6.40 13.02 27.17
CA LYS A 320 7.85 12.97 27.41
C LYS A 320 8.22 12.08 28.59
N LYS A 321 9.16 11.14 28.30
CA LYS A 321 10.06 10.45 29.23
C LYS A 321 9.68 10.52 30.72
N SER A 322 8.96 9.51 31.24
CA SER A 322 9.29 8.91 32.53
C SER A 322 8.59 7.55 32.68
N LYS A 323 9.40 6.51 32.88
CA LYS A 323 9.05 5.20 33.45
C LYS A 323 8.07 4.32 32.64
N PHE A 324 8.53 3.74 31.52
CA PHE A 324 7.93 2.51 30.99
C PHE A 324 8.94 1.37 30.96
N SER A 325 9.07 0.73 32.12
CA SER A 325 9.56 -0.64 32.25
C SER A 325 8.32 -1.53 32.49
N LYS A 326 8.18 -2.57 31.66
CA LYS A 326 7.27 -3.71 31.81
C LYS A 326 5.80 -3.48 31.36
N ARG A 327 5.46 -3.92 30.16
CA ARG A 327 4.35 -4.80 29.74
C ARG A 327 3.97 -4.65 28.25
N PRO A 328 4.70 -5.27 27.29
CA PRO A 328 4.31 -5.27 25.86
C PRO A 328 3.08 -6.14 25.57
N GLU A 329 2.86 -7.23 26.33
CA GLU A 329 1.77 -8.18 26.05
C GLU A 329 0.36 -7.64 26.33
N ASN A 330 0.20 -6.81 27.35
CA ASN A 330 -1.11 -6.23 27.67
C ASN A 330 -1.57 -5.19 26.65
N LEU A 331 -0.62 -4.44 26.05
CA LEU A 331 -0.93 -3.50 24.95
C LEU A 331 -1.36 -4.24 23.69
N ARG A 332 -0.73 -5.38 23.39
CA ARG A 332 -1.10 -6.23 22.24
C ARG A 332 -2.50 -6.83 22.43
N ARG A 333 -2.83 -7.36 23.63
CA ARG A 333 -4.17 -7.88 23.93
C ARG A 333 -5.22 -6.79 23.86
N SER A 334 -4.99 -5.64 24.48
CA SER A 334 -5.93 -4.50 24.44
C SER A 334 -6.14 -3.97 23.03
N PHE A 335 -5.08 -3.92 22.20
CA PHE A 335 -5.20 -3.52 20.79
C PHE A 335 -6.03 -4.52 19.99
N LEU A 336 -5.73 -5.81 20.10
CA LEU A 336 -6.47 -6.87 19.40
C LEU A 336 -7.93 -6.96 19.88
N GLU A 337 -8.20 -6.74 21.17
CA GLU A 337 -9.56 -6.67 21.72
C GLU A 337 -10.31 -5.42 21.24
N ASN A 338 -9.67 -4.25 21.26
CA ASN A 338 -10.27 -3.03 20.71
C ASN A 338 -10.50 -3.12 19.22
N MET A 339 -9.62 -3.78 18.47
CA MET A 339 -9.79 -4.04 17.05
C MET A 339 -10.93 -5.03 16.79
N LYS A 340 -10.99 -6.15 17.52
CA LYS A 340 -12.11 -7.10 17.45
C LYS A 340 -13.43 -6.43 17.79
N ASN A 341 -13.48 -5.58 18.83
CA ASN A 341 -14.66 -4.83 19.21
C ASN A 341 -15.06 -3.76 18.19
N THR A 342 -14.10 -3.16 17.51
CA THR A 342 -14.35 -2.20 16.42
C THR A 342 -14.88 -2.92 15.18
N CYS A 343 -14.28 -4.05 14.78
CA CYS A 343 -14.77 -4.90 13.68
C CYS A 343 -16.14 -5.52 14.02
N ALA A 344 -16.36 -5.99 15.23
CA ALA A 344 -17.65 -6.53 15.68
C ALA A 344 -18.76 -5.46 15.69
N LYS A 345 -18.46 -4.24 16.12
CA LYS A 345 -19.41 -3.11 16.06
C LYS A 345 -19.72 -2.68 14.62
N ILE A 346 -18.77 -2.77 13.72
CA ILE A 346 -18.96 -2.52 12.28
C ILE A 346 -19.84 -3.63 11.69
N HIS A 347 -19.58 -4.89 12.03
CA HIS A 347 -20.38 -6.04 11.59
C HIS A 347 -21.83 -6.00 12.14
N GLN A 348 -22.00 -5.67 13.41
CA GLN A 348 -23.34 -5.54 14.02
C GLN A 348 -24.15 -4.37 13.45
N ARG A 349 -23.52 -3.27 13.06
CA ARG A 349 -24.21 -2.13 12.41
C ARG A 349 -24.59 -2.42 10.95
N GLY A 350 -23.87 -3.30 10.26
CA GLY A 350 -24.19 -3.71 8.88
C GLY A 350 -25.44 -4.61 8.76
N TRP A 351 -25.85 -5.25 9.84
CA TRP A 351 -27.04 -6.14 9.84
C TRP A 351 -28.32 -5.45 10.34
N ALA A 352 -28.24 -4.24 10.91
CA ALA A 352 -29.37 -3.53 11.49
C ALA A 352 -30.01 -2.47 10.58
N SER A 353 -29.46 -2.18 9.42
CA SER A 353 -30.02 -1.22 8.45
C SER A 353 -30.10 -1.84 7.07
N GLY A 354 -31.27 -2.39 6.73
CA GLY A 354 -31.67 -2.59 5.34
C GLY A 354 -31.63 -1.25 4.58
N PRO A 355 -31.61 -1.23 3.24
CA PRO A 355 -31.42 -0.01 2.47
C PRO A 355 -32.52 1.01 2.78
N GLN A 356 -32.20 2.04 3.55
CA GLN A 356 -33.06 3.23 3.63
C GLN A 356 -32.93 3.96 2.32
N ALA A 357 -34.05 4.08 1.61
CA ALA A 357 -34.17 4.89 0.42
C ALA A 357 -33.72 6.34 0.71
N LEU A 358 -32.85 6.86 -0.13
CA LEU A 358 -32.45 8.26 -0.10
C LEU A 358 -33.69 9.15 -0.23
N PRO A 359 -33.82 10.24 0.55
CA PRO A 359 -34.92 11.19 0.39
C PRO A 359 -34.83 11.85 -1.01
N PRO A 360 -35.98 12.17 -1.64
CA PRO A 360 -35.98 12.82 -2.93
C PRO A 360 -35.35 14.20 -2.87
N PRO A 361 -34.71 14.69 -3.95
CA PRO A 361 -34.13 16.01 -3.99
C PRO A 361 -35.21 17.09 -3.84
N PRO A 362 -34.88 18.26 -3.23
CA PRO A 362 -35.84 19.34 -3.04
C PRO A 362 -36.28 19.92 -4.42
N PRO A 363 -37.51 20.44 -4.54
CA PRO A 363 -38.04 20.97 -5.79
C PRO A 363 -37.27 22.24 -6.23
N ARG A 364 -36.93 22.29 -7.51
CA ARG A 364 -36.33 23.47 -8.14
C ARG A 364 -37.34 24.64 -8.06
N GLY A 365 -37.06 25.62 -7.23
CA GLY A 365 -37.78 26.87 -7.21
C GLY A 365 -37.55 27.66 -8.52
N GLY A 366 -38.64 28.08 -9.11
CA GLY A 366 -38.72 28.86 -10.36
C GLY A 366 -38.05 30.22 -10.25
N GLY A 367 -37.68 30.69 -11.40
CA GLY A 367 -36.87 31.88 -11.59
C GLY A 367 -37.49 33.20 -11.20
N GLN A 368 -36.64 34.19 -11.07
CA GLN A 368 -36.92 35.59 -11.41
C GLN A 368 -35.70 36.23 -12.05
N ALA A 369 -35.93 36.75 -13.23
CA ALA A 369 -35.03 37.56 -14.02
C ALA A 369 -34.99 39.01 -13.51
N CYS A 370 -33.83 39.63 -13.50
CA CYS A 370 -33.55 41.06 -13.66
C CYS A 370 -32.01 41.19 -13.73
N GLY A 371 -31.39 41.75 -14.68
CA GLY A 371 -31.52 42.95 -15.46
C GLY A 371 -30.10 43.35 -15.86
N ALA A 372 -29.93 43.73 -17.09
CA ALA A 372 -28.70 44.07 -17.78
C ALA A 372 -27.86 45.17 -17.12
N HIS A 373 -26.51 45.12 -17.31
CA HIS A 373 -25.75 46.25 -17.89
C HIS A 373 -24.29 45.85 -18.19
N THR A 374 -24.00 45.90 -19.49
CA THR A 374 -22.93 46.54 -20.25
C THR A 374 -21.45 46.28 -19.98
N ALA A 375 -20.85 45.83 -21.10
CA ALA A 375 -19.64 46.31 -21.77
C ALA A 375 -18.26 45.69 -21.40
N LEU A 376 -17.77 44.98 -22.38
CA LEU A 376 -16.37 44.68 -22.74
C LEU A 376 -15.49 45.95 -22.87
N PRO A 377 -14.12 45.91 -22.97
CA PRO A 377 -13.42 45.10 -23.98
C PRO A 377 -12.07 44.45 -23.57
N HIS A 378 -11.69 43.49 -24.37
CA HIS A 378 -10.32 43.05 -24.65
C HIS A 378 -9.41 44.19 -25.19
N PRO A 379 -8.05 44.06 -25.44
CA PRO A 379 -7.26 42.83 -25.71
C PRO A 379 -5.75 42.85 -25.31
N ILE A 380 -5.00 41.87 -25.90
CA ILE A 380 -3.56 41.84 -26.29
C ILE A 380 -2.59 41.17 -25.30
N SER A 381 -2.08 40.03 -25.60
CA SER A 381 -1.02 39.43 -26.43
C SER A 381 0.32 39.19 -25.69
N ALA A 382 0.78 37.98 -25.85
CA ALA A 382 2.14 37.49 -26.14
C ALA A 382 3.29 37.70 -25.10
N LEU A 383 3.76 36.67 -24.56
CA LEU A 383 5.04 35.97 -24.83
C LEU A 383 5.05 34.65 -24.12
#